data_77d4fd0e56e603b2116fd62d362a9b46
#
_entry.id   77d4fd0e56e603b2116fd62d362a9b46
#
_cell.length_a   1.000
_cell.length_b   1.000
_cell.length_c   1.000
_cell.angle_alpha   90.00
_cell.angle_beta   90.00
_cell.angle_gamma   90.00
#
_symmetry.space_group_name_H-M   'P 1'
#
loop_
_entity.id
_entity.type
_entity.pdbx_description
1 polymer ?
#
loop_
_entity_poly.entity_id
_entity_poly.type
_entity_poly.pdbx_seq_one_letter_code
_entity_poly.pdbx_strand_id
1 'polypeptide(L)'
;VCPTQALRLMDDKGLQQIKVARQRKTAAGKASSDAQPSRSAALLPVNSRKGADKISASERKTHFGEIYYGLDPQQATYESDRCVYCAEKANCNWHCPLHNAIPDYIRLVQEGKIIEAAELCHQTSSLPEICGRVCPQDRLCEGACTLKDHSGAVSIGNLERYITDTALAMGWRPDVSKVVPRIEKVAVIGAGPAGLGCADILARAGVQVDVFDRHPEIGGMLTFGIPPFKLDKTVLSQRREIFTAMGIDFHLNCEIGRDITFGDLTSEYDAVFIGVGTYGMMRADLPHEDA
;
A
#
# COMPACT_ATOMS: atom_id res chain seq x y z
N VAL A 1 1.85 -1.92 -12.23
CA VAL A 1 3.13 -1.37 -12.71
C VAL A 1 3.96 -1.08 -11.48
N CYS A 2 5.16 -1.68 -11.37
CA CYS A 2 6.04 -1.53 -10.21
C CYS A 2 6.49 -0.06 -10.10
N PRO A 3 6.43 0.59 -8.91
CA PRO A 3 6.90 1.98 -8.72
C PRO A 3 8.34 2.22 -9.18
N THR A 4 9.15 1.15 -9.30
CA THR A 4 10.54 1.23 -9.81
C THR A 4 10.63 1.57 -11.30
N GLN A 5 9.56 1.41 -12.09
CA GLN A 5 9.54 1.84 -13.49
C GLN A 5 9.16 3.32 -13.67
N ALA A 6 8.43 3.89 -12.74
CA ALA A 6 8.10 5.33 -12.72
C ALA A 6 9.36 6.20 -12.63
N LEU A 7 10.40 5.72 -11.93
CA LEU A 7 11.67 6.43 -11.73
C LEU A 7 12.55 6.53 -12.98
N ARG A 8 12.22 5.86 -14.09
CA ARG A 8 12.98 5.95 -15.35
C ARG A 8 12.77 7.25 -16.13
N LEU A 9 11.77 8.03 -15.78
CA LEU A 9 11.47 9.31 -16.41
C LEU A 9 12.12 10.52 -15.71
N MET A 10 12.76 10.31 -14.56
CA MET A 10 13.54 11.34 -13.87
C MET A 10 14.96 11.39 -14.42
N ASP A 11 15.55 12.58 -14.43
CA ASP A 11 16.95 12.71 -14.80
C ASP A 11 17.88 11.91 -13.87
N ASP A 12 19.09 11.60 -14.33
CA ASP A 12 20.07 10.80 -13.57
C ASP A 12 20.42 11.41 -12.20
N LYS A 13 20.31 12.74 -12.04
CA LYS A 13 20.57 13.43 -10.77
C LYS A 13 19.44 13.19 -9.75
N GLY A 14 18.19 13.26 -10.18
CA GLY A 14 17.04 12.94 -9.35
C GLY A 14 17.04 11.48 -8.89
N LEU A 15 17.34 10.54 -9.81
CA LEU A 15 17.49 9.11 -9.48
C LEU A 15 18.63 8.82 -8.51
N GLN A 16 19.76 9.52 -8.63
CA GLN A 16 20.88 9.37 -7.69
C GLN A 16 20.53 9.91 -6.30
N GLN A 17 19.83 11.03 -6.20
CA GLN A 17 19.40 11.60 -4.92
C GLN A 17 18.41 10.69 -4.18
N ILE A 18 17.47 10.07 -4.89
CA ILE A 18 16.53 9.09 -4.31
C ILE A 18 17.28 7.83 -3.85
N LYS A 19 18.25 7.35 -4.63
CA LYS A 19 19.13 6.22 -4.23
C LYS A 19 19.95 6.55 -2.99
N VAL A 20 20.51 7.75 -2.90
CA VAL A 20 21.28 8.22 -1.73
C VAL A 20 20.39 8.38 -0.50
N ALA A 21 19.18 8.93 -0.64
CA ALA A 21 18.20 9.03 0.45
C ALA A 21 17.78 7.64 0.96
N ARG A 22 17.59 6.67 0.06
CA ARG A 22 17.28 5.28 0.40
C ARG A 22 18.44 4.60 1.13
N GLN A 23 19.69 4.81 0.69
CA GLN A 23 20.88 4.28 1.36
C GLN A 23 21.13 4.92 2.73
N ARG A 24 20.84 6.22 2.89
CA ARG A 24 20.95 6.91 4.20
C ARG A 24 19.91 6.42 5.18
N LYS A 25 18.65 6.14 4.75
CA LYS A 25 17.61 5.57 5.61
C LYS A 25 17.93 4.15 6.05
N THR A 26 18.50 3.31 5.17
CA THR A 26 18.96 1.96 5.53
C THR A 26 20.18 1.99 6.46
N ALA A 27 21.05 3.00 6.37
CA ALA A 27 22.16 3.17 7.29
C ALA A 27 21.73 3.71 8.67
N ALA A 28 20.73 4.60 8.73
CA ALA A 28 20.17 5.10 9.99
C ALA A 28 19.38 4.03 10.76
N GLY A 29 18.77 3.06 10.06
CA GLY A 29 18.10 1.90 10.67
C GLY A 29 19.04 0.83 11.25
N LYS A 30 20.36 0.97 11.08
CA LYS A 30 21.36 0.02 11.60
C LYS A 30 21.87 0.33 13.00
N ALA A 31 21.41 1.39 13.65
CA ALA A 31 21.88 1.81 14.97
C ALA A 31 20.88 1.44 16.09
N SER A 32 20.54 0.15 16.22
CA SER A 32 20.15 -0.50 17.48
C SER A 32 19.98 -2.00 17.25
N SER A 33 21.11 -2.69 17.10
CA SER A 33 21.12 -4.15 17.14
C SER A 33 21.37 -4.63 18.56
N ASP A 34 20.38 -4.51 19.42
CA ASP A 34 20.21 -5.51 20.46
C ASP A 34 19.48 -6.68 19.80
N ALA A 35 20.29 -7.59 19.24
CA ALA A 35 19.82 -8.81 18.65
C ALA A 35 19.16 -9.64 19.75
N GLN A 36 17.83 -9.58 19.85
CA GLN A 36 17.12 -10.63 20.56
C GLN A 36 17.41 -11.97 19.87
N PRO A 37 17.70 -13.03 20.65
CA PRO A 37 18.04 -14.32 20.08
C PRO A 37 16.91 -14.81 19.19
N SER A 38 17.24 -15.19 17.95
CA SER A 38 16.34 -15.90 17.05
C SER A 38 15.71 -17.06 17.82
N ARG A 39 14.37 -17.09 17.93
CA ARG A 39 13.72 -18.29 18.45
C ARG A 39 14.20 -19.46 17.61
N SER A 40 14.87 -20.40 18.24
CA SER A 40 15.45 -21.57 17.56
C SER A 40 14.37 -22.28 16.76
N ALA A 41 14.70 -22.78 15.57
CA ALA A 41 13.81 -23.52 14.67
C ALA A 41 13.13 -24.77 15.29
N ALA A 42 13.41 -25.08 16.54
CA ALA A 42 12.94 -26.27 17.23
C ALA A 42 11.47 -26.22 17.71
N LEU A 43 10.82 -25.05 17.74
CA LEU A 43 9.44 -24.91 18.21
C LEU A 43 8.64 -23.97 17.29
N LEU A 44 8.22 -24.50 16.14
CA LEU A 44 7.21 -23.80 15.33
C LEU A 44 5.90 -23.72 16.12
N PRO A 45 5.18 -22.60 16.10
CA PRO A 45 3.94 -22.44 16.83
C PRO A 45 2.91 -23.49 16.37
N VAL A 46 2.35 -24.21 17.32
CA VAL A 46 1.32 -25.25 17.08
C VAL A 46 -0.05 -24.60 16.79
N ASN A 47 -0.20 -23.33 17.14
CA ASN A 47 -1.46 -22.60 17.01
C ASN A 47 -1.84 -22.40 15.54
N SER A 48 -3.07 -22.80 15.18
CA SER A 48 -3.59 -22.65 13.81
C SER A 48 -3.85 -21.19 13.46
N ARG A 49 -3.74 -20.88 12.16
CA ARG A 49 -4.05 -19.57 11.61
C ARG A 49 -5.46 -19.11 11.98
N LYS A 50 -5.58 -17.84 12.35
CA LYS A 50 -6.84 -17.08 12.42
C LYS A 50 -6.93 -16.15 11.21
N GLY A 51 -7.98 -16.29 10.42
CA GLY A 51 -8.32 -15.33 9.36
C GLY A 51 -9.35 -14.31 9.86
N ALA A 52 -9.60 -13.29 9.05
CA ALA A 52 -10.70 -12.38 9.32
C ALA A 52 -12.04 -13.12 9.23
N ASP A 53 -12.94 -12.83 10.16
CA ASP A 53 -14.30 -13.35 10.14
C ASP A 53 -15.10 -12.75 8.97
N LYS A 54 -16.09 -13.52 8.51
CA LYS A 54 -16.97 -13.10 7.42
C LYS A 54 -18.38 -12.87 7.96
N ILE A 55 -19.06 -11.85 7.45
CA ILE A 55 -20.50 -11.74 7.65
C ILE A 55 -21.23 -12.97 7.12
N SER A 56 -22.34 -13.33 7.76
CA SER A 56 -23.11 -14.53 7.43
C SER A 56 -23.57 -14.54 5.97
N ALA A 57 -23.77 -15.72 5.40
CA ALA A 57 -24.25 -15.85 4.02
C ALA A 57 -25.63 -15.23 3.81
N SER A 58 -26.51 -15.22 4.82
CA SER A 58 -27.80 -14.58 4.78
C SER A 58 -27.68 -13.05 4.75
N GLU A 59 -26.81 -12.49 5.56
CA GLU A 59 -26.57 -11.06 5.65
C GLU A 59 -25.91 -10.50 4.37
N ARG A 60 -24.93 -11.21 3.80
CA ARG A 60 -24.27 -10.82 2.53
C ARG A 60 -25.23 -10.63 1.34
N LYS A 61 -26.41 -11.20 1.41
CA LYS A 61 -27.44 -11.05 0.36
C LYS A 61 -28.23 -9.75 0.47
N THR A 62 -28.11 -9.03 1.58
CA THR A 62 -28.94 -7.84 1.86
C THR A 62 -28.22 -6.53 1.56
N HIS A 63 -26.88 -6.53 1.40
CA HIS A 63 -26.08 -5.32 1.13
C HIS A 63 -24.79 -5.63 0.37
N PHE A 64 -24.14 -4.57 -0.12
CA PHE A 64 -22.86 -4.62 -0.82
C PHE A 64 -21.68 -4.10 0.03
N GLY A 65 -21.80 -4.00 1.34
CA GLY A 65 -20.71 -3.66 2.25
C GLY A 65 -19.62 -4.74 2.30
N GLU A 66 -18.43 -4.41 2.82
CA GLU A 66 -17.31 -5.36 2.93
C GLU A 66 -17.73 -6.68 3.59
N ILE A 67 -17.33 -7.81 3.01
CA ILE A 67 -17.67 -9.15 3.49
C ILE A 67 -16.82 -9.56 4.68
N TYR A 68 -15.56 -9.11 4.71
CA TYR A 68 -14.64 -9.48 5.77
C TYR A 68 -14.61 -8.40 6.85
N TYR A 69 -14.81 -8.81 8.10
CA TYR A 69 -14.44 -7.98 9.24
C TYR A 69 -12.91 -7.84 9.29
N GLY A 70 -12.41 -6.77 9.91
CA GLY A 70 -10.99 -6.71 10.30
C GLY A 70 -10.72 -7.70 11.42
N LEU A 71 -9.44 -7.89 11.78
CA LEU A 71 -9.10 -8.55 13.04
C LEU A 71 -9.50 -7.65 14.20
N ASP A 72 -10.05 -8.24 15.26
CA ASP A 72 -10.15 -7.55 16.54
C ASP A 72 -8.76 -7.52 17.25
N PRO A 73 -8.58 -6.74 18.33
CA PRO A 73 -7.29 -6.63 19.01
C PRO A 73 -6.76 -7.97 19.53
N GLN A 74 -7.63 -8.87 19.98
CA GLN A 74 -7.23 -10.20 20.50
C GLN A 74 -6.77 -11.10 19.35
N GLN A 75 -7.48 -11.09 18.24
CA GLN A 75 -7.11 -11.82 17.02
C GLN A 75 -5.81 -11.29 16.44
N ALA A 76 -5.61 -9.98 16.44
CA ALA A 76 -4.37 -9.35 15.94
C ALA A 76 -3.17 -9.74 16.81
N THR A 77 -3.30 -9.69 18.13
CA THR A 77 -2.26 -10.17 19.06
C THR A 77 -1.98 -11.65 18.84
N TYR A 78 -3.02 -12.49 18.77
CA TYR A 78 -2.86 -13.92 18.52
C TYR A 78 -2.12 -14.22 17.21
N GLU A 79 -2.48 -13.57 16.10
CA GLU A 79 -1.79 -13.78 14.82
C GLU A 79 -0.36 -13.23 14.82
N SER A 80 -0.12 -12.09 15.49
CA SER A 80 1.24 -11.56 15.61
C SER A 80 2.15 -12.48 16.44
N ASP A 81 1.63 -13.14 17.50
CA ASP A 81 2.36 -14.09 18.32
C ASP A 81 2.78 -15.35 17.57
N ARG A 82 2.12 -15.68 16.49
CA ARG A 82 2.50 -16.79 15.61
C ARG A 82 3.75 -16.51 14.79
N CYS A 83 4.11 -15.23 14.58
CA CYS A 83 5.27 -14.88 13.79
C CYS A 83 6.56 -15.39 14.44
N VAL A 84 7.34 -16.19 13.69
CA VAL A 84 8.62 -16.75 14.16
C VAL A 84 9.81 -15.81 13.94
N TYR A 85 9.57 -14.60 13.45
CA TYR A 85 10.60 -13.59 13.18
C TYR A 85 11.78 -14.18 12.43
N CYS A 86 11.53 -14.77 11.25
CA CYS A 86 12.58 -15.29 10.38
C CYS A 86 13.70 -14.27 10.27
N ALA A 87 14.92 -14.65 10.71
CA ALA A 87 16.08 -13.77 10.73
C ALA A 87 16.39 -13.23 9.31
N GLU A 88 17.44 -12.51 9.12
CA GLU A 88 17.93 -11.74 7.97
C GLU A 88 17.29 -11.94 6.57
N LYS A 89 16.52 -13.02 6.36
CA LYS A 89 15.87 -13.41 5.09
C LYS A 89 14.41 -13.79 5.28
N ALA A 90 13.62 -12.91 5.90
CA ALA A 90 12.19 -13.13 5.98
C ALA A 90 11.59 -13.23 4.57
N ASN A 91 11.18 -14.45 4.18
CA ASN A 91 10.65 -14.72 2.83
C ASN A 91 9.47 -13.82 2.48
N CYS A 92 8.62 -13.49 3.47
CA CYS A 92 7.49 -12.59 3.27
C CYS A 92 7.91 -11.18 2.79
N ASN A 93 9.04 -10.64 3.29
CA ASN A 93 9.57 -9.35 2.83
C ASN A 93 9.99 -9.41 1.35
N TRP A 94 10.67 -10.50 0.97
CA TRP A 94 11.17 -10.66 -0.40
C TRP A 94 10.05 -10.91 -1.40
N HIS A 95 8.99 -11.61 -1.00
CA HIS A 95 7.83 -11.87 -1.86
C HIS A 95 6.82 -10.72 -1.86
N CYS A 96 6.97 -9.74 -0.97
CA CYS A 96 6.25 -8.48 -1.09
C CYS A 96 6.89 -7.62 -2.19
N PRO A 97 6.16 -7.20 -3.23
CA PRO A 97 6.72 -6.36 -4.30
C PRO A 97 7.27 -5.01 -3.81
N LEU A 98 6.81 -4.55 -2.65
CA LEU A 98 7.27 -3.33 -1.99
C LEU A 98 8.38 -3.57 -0.98
N HIS A 99 8.75 -4.83 -0.72
CA HIS A 99 9.70 -5.24 0.32
C HIS A 99 9.38 -4.64 1.70
N ASN A 100 8.10 -4.70 2.08
CA ASN A 100 7.63 -4.21 3.38
C ASN A 100 8.39 -4.93 4.52
N ALA A 101 8.68 -4.20 5.59
CA ALA A 101 9.32 -4.73 6.80
C ALA A 101 8.31 -5.55 7.66
N ILE A 102 7.80 -6.66 7.07
CA ILE A 102 6.66 -7.42 7.61
C ILE A 102 6.89 -7.95 9.02
N PRO A 103 7.97 -8.68 9.35
CA PRO A 103 8.20 -9.14 10.72
C PRO A 103 8.32 -7.99 11.72
N ASP A 104 8.86 -6.85 11.29
CA ASP A 104 9.10 -5.72 12.19
C ASP A 104 7.79 -5.04 12.59
N TYR A 105 6.87 -4.77 11.63
CA TYR A 105 5.58 -4.21 12.02
C TYR A 105 4.70 -5.23 12.79
N ILE A 106 4.83 -6.53 12.52
CA ILE A 106 4.15 -7.58 13.32
C ILE A 106 4.64 -7.56 14.76
N ARG A 107 5.95 -7.39 15.00
CA ARG A 107 6.52 -7.26 16.34
C ARG A 107 5.97 -6.03 17.06
N LEU A 108 5.85 -4.90 16.36
CA LEU A 108 5.25 -3.70 16.94
C LEU A 108 3.79 -3.91 17.35
N VAL A 109 3.03 -4.73 16.60
CA VAL A 109 1.67 -5.14 17.05
C VAL A 109 1.71 -5.92 18.36
N GLN A 110 2.63 -6.89 18.51
CA GLN A 110 2.80 -7.62 19.76
C GLN A 110 3.13 -6.69 20.95
N GLU A 111 3.93 -5.66 20.68
CA GLU A 111 4.33 -4.66 21.68
C GLU A 111 3.22 -3.63 21.94
N GLY A 112 2.07 -3.70 21.27
CA GLY A 112 0.97 -2.72 21.36
C GLY A 112 1.29 -1.36 20.73
N LYS A 113 2.36 -1.26 19.94
CA LYS A 113 2.84 -0.04 19.28
C LYS A 113 2.23 0.14 17.89
N ILE A 114 0.92 0.39 17.86
CA ILE A 114 0.16 0.42 16.60
C ILE A 114 0.55 1.61 15.72
N ILE A 115 0.85 2.77 16.29
CA ILE A 115 1.24 3.97 15.54
C ILE A 115 2.59 3.74 14.86
N GLU A 116 3.58 3.22 15.58
CA GLU A 116 4.90 2.90 15.02
C GLU A 116 4.80 1.79 13.96
N ALA A 117 3.89 0.83 14.14
CA ALA A 117 3.62 -0.18 13.13
C ALA A 117 3.04 0.44 11.84
N ALA A 118 2.10 1.39 11.96
CA ALA A 118 1.53 2.11 10.83
C ALA A 118 2.57 2.98 10.11
N GLU A 119 3.42 3.69 10.86
CA GLU A 119 4.55 4.44 10.30
C GLU A 119 5.47 3.54 9.48
N LEU A 120 5.78 2.35 10.01
CA LEU A 120 6.63 1.39 9.33
C LEU A 120 5.97 0.83 8.05
N CYS A 121 4.67 0.51 8.09
CA CYS A 121 3.91 0.10 6.91
C CYS A 121 3.96 1.18 5.81
N HIS A 122 3.81 2.45 6.19
CA HIS A 122 3.80 3.57 5.25
C HIS A 122 5.18 3.98 4.74
N GLN A 123 6.28 3.45 5.27
CA GLN A 123 7.62 3.74 4.73
C GLN A 123 7.83 3.20 3.31
N THR A 124 7.23 2.08 3.00
CA THR A 124 7.40 1.38 1.72
C THR A 124 6.11 1.24 0.92
N SER A 125 4.94 1.32 1.57
CA SER A 125 3.63 1.22 0.94
C SER A 125 2.89 2.56 1.00
N SER A 126 2.42 3.03 -0.15
CA SER A 126 1.58 4.23 -0.24
C SER A 126 0.11 3.96 0.12
N LEU A 127 -0.32 2.70 0.05
CA LEU A 127 -1.72 2.27 0.17
C LEU A 127 -1.86 1.00 1.04
N PRO A 128 -1.29 0.95 2.27
CA PRO A 128 -1.23 -0.29 3.03
C PRO A 128 -2.62 -0.80 3.46
N GLU A 129 -3.59 0.08 3.77
CA GLU A 129 -4.97 -0.30 4.09
C GLU A 129 -5.68 -0.97 2.92
N ILE A 130 -5.31 -0.62 1.68
CA ILE A 130 -5.83 -1.24 0.47
C ILE A 130 -5.09 -2.56 0.20
N CYS A 131 -3.76 -2.57 0.34
CA CYS A 131 -2.95 -3.78 0.18
C CYS A 131 -3.41 -4.90 1.13
N GLY A 132 -3.70 -4.57 2.39
CA GLY A 132 -4.22 -5.52 3.37
C GLY A 132 -5.56 -6.16 2.96
N ARG A 133 -6.35 -5.48 2.11
CA ARG A 133 -7.67 -5.96 1.63
C ARG A 133 -7.63 -6.71 0.31
N VAL A 134 -6.79 -6.26 -0.66
CA VAL A 134 -6.94 -6.71 -2.06
C VAL A 134 -5.71 -7.37 -2.67
N CYS A 135 -4.54 -7.29 -2.03
CA CYS A 135 -3.38 -8.04 -2.50
C CYS A 135 -3.66 -9.55 -2.55
N PRO A 136 -3.12 -10.28 -3.53
CA PRO A 136 -3.16 -11.74 -3.55
C PRO A 136 -2.09 -12.30 -2.58
N GLN A 137 -2.31 -12.14 -1.25
CA GLN A 137 -1.35 -12.49 -0.21
C GLN A 137 -0.93 -13.95 -0.26
N ASP A 138 -1.85 -14.85 -0.67
CA ASP A 138 -1.62 -16.27 -0.86
C ASP A 138 -0.54 -16.61 -1.90
N ARG A 139 -0.30 -15.69 -2.85
CA ARG A 139 0.74 -15.78 -3.87
C ARG A 139 1.96 -14.91 -3.57
N LEU A 140 1.86 -14.03 -2.60
CA LEU A 140 2.89 -13.07 -2.21
C LEU A 140 3.43 -13.39 -0.79
N CYS A 141 3.27 -12.45 0.13
CA CYS A 141 3.85 -12.52 1.48
C CYS A 141 3.38 -13.75 2.29
N GLU A 142 2.07 -14.04 2.29
CA GLU A 142 1.54 -15.20 3.00
C GLU A 142 1.90 -16.52 2.30
N GLY A 143 1.89 -16.51 0.95
CA GLY A 143 2.33 -17.66 0.15
C GLY A 143 3.77 -18.07 0.40
N ALA A 144 4.63 -17.13 0.83
CA ALA A 144 6.04 -17.34 1.13
C ALA A 144 6.33 -17.48 2.65
N CYS A 145 5.29 -17.44 3.50
CA CYS A 145 5.47 -17.56 4.93
C CYS A 145 6.02 -18.94 5.31
N THR A 146 7.05 -18.98 6.17
CA THR A 146 7.67 -20.22 6.65
C THR A 146 6.67 -21.17 7.33
N LEU A 147 5.60 -20.62 7.93
CA LEU A 147 4.57 -21.42 8.61
C LEU A 147 3.51 -21.98 7.66
N LYS A 148 3.51 -21.64 6.39
CA LYS A 148 2.44 -21.96 5.43
C LYS A 148 2.05 -23.45 5.45
N ASP A 149 3.05 -24.31 5.37
CA ASP A 149 2.84 -25.76 5.23
C ASP A 149 2.79 -26.50 6.58
N HIS A 150 2.81 -25.76 7.70
CA HIS A 150 2.74 -26.31 9.06
C HIS A 150 1.42 -25.93 9.74
N SER A 151 1.41 -24.79 10.40
CA SER A 151 0.24 -24.27 11.14
C SER A 151 -0.58 -23.25 10.34
N GLY A 152 -0.27 -23.07 9.06
CA GLY A 152 -0.79 -22.05 8.17
C GLY A 152 0.00 -20.74 8.27
N ALA A 153 0.10 -20.02 7.16
CA ALA A 153 0.77 -18.72 7.12
C ALA A 153 0.20 -17.75 8.18
N VAL A 154 1.02 -16.84 8.70
CA VAL A 154 0.51 -15.69 9.46
C VAL A 154 -0.42 -14.88 8.56
N SER A 155 -1.54 -14.39 9.09
CA SER A 155 -2.51 -13.56 8.36
C SER A 155 -1.98 -12.15 8.15
N ILE A 156 -0.93 -12.02 7.32
CA ILE A 156 -0.14 -10.80 7.13
C ILE A 156 -1.01 -9.66 6.58
N GLY A 157 -1.83 -9.94 5.57
CA GLY A 157 -2.71 -8.93 5.00
C GLY A 157 -3.75 -8.42 6.00
N ASN A 158 -4.32 -9.31 6.82
CA ASN A 158 -5.26 -8.89 7.86
C ASN A 158 -4.58 -8.09 8.98
N LEU A 159 -3.32 -8.40 9.32
CA LEU A 159 -2.53 -7.60 10.26
C LEU A 159 -2.19 -6.22 9.69
N GLU A 160 -1.78 -6.13 8.42
CA GLU A 160 -1.53 -4.85 7.75
C GLU A 160 -2.80 -3.98 7.73
N ARG A 161 -3.95 -4.57 7.40
CA ARG A 161 -5.26 -3.90 7.50
C ARG A 161 -5.55 -3.44 8.92
N TYR A 162 -5.39 -4.30 9.92
CA TYR A 162 -5.64 -3.98 11.32
C TYR A 162 -4.79 -2.80 11.81
N ILE A 163 -3.49 -2.84 11.51
CA ILE A 163 -2.54 -1.78 11.85
C ILE A 163 -3.01 -0.44 11.28
N THR A 164 -3.27 -0.42 9.98
CA THR A 164 -3.55 0.83 9.27
C THR A 164 -4.94 1.38 9.60
N ASP A 165 -5.96 0.53 9.61
CA ASP A 165 -7.32 0.95 9.97
C ASP A 165 -7.37 1.48 11.42
N THR A 166 -6.69 0.80 12.36
CA THR A 166 -6.65 1.20 13.77
C THR A 166 -5.91 2.53 13.94
N ALA A 167 -4.74 2.69 13.33
CA ALA A 167 -3.97 3.93 13.42
C ALA A 167 -4.74 5.12 12.83
N LEU A 168 -5.38 4.93 11.67
CA LEU A 168 -6.21 5.96 11.04
C LEU A 168 -7.42 6.33 11.88
N ALA A 169 -8.07 5.34 12.52
CA ALA A 169 -9.19 5.57 13.46
C ALA A 169 -8.74 6.31 14.73
N MET A 170 -7.51 6.11 15.20
CA MET A 170 -6.89 6.87 16.29
C MET A 170 -6.51 8.31 15.90
N GLY A 171 -6.71 8.70 14.64
CA GLY A 171 -6.38 10.03 14.11
C GLY A 171 -4.95 10.16 13.61
N TRP A 172 -4.16 9.09 13.58
CA TRP A 172 -2.82 9.13 12.99
C TRP A 172 -2.86 9.47 11.49
N ARG A 173 -1.91 10.26 11.06
CA ARG A 173 -1.68 10.60 9.65
C ARG A 173 -0.18 10.59 9.36
N PRO A 174 0.24 10.30 8.10
CA PRO A 174 1.64 10.45 7.70
C PRO A 174 2.16 11.86 8.00
N ASP A 175 3.27 11.96 8.72
CA ASP A 175 3.89 13.24 9.08
C ASP A 175 4.80 13.70 7.93
N VAL A 176 4.41 14.78 7.27
CA VAL A 176 5.18 15.48 6.23
C VAL A 176 5.75 16.81 6.71
N SER A 177 5.59 17.18 7.98
CA SER A 177 6.01 18.47 8.53
C SER A 177 7.53 18.73 8.43
N LYS A 178 8.31 17.66 8.34
CA LYS A 178 9.78 17.72 8.21
C LYS A 178 10.28 17.61 6.77
N VAL A 179 9.37 17.52 5.82
CA VAL A 179 9.70 17.45 4.40
C VAL A 179 10.14 18.85 3.95
N VAL A 180 11.34 18.93 3.38
CA VAL A 180 11.84 20.19 2.83
C VAL A 180 11.24 20.38 1.44
N PRO A 181 10.45 21.44 1.21
CA PRO A 181 9.86 21.72 -0.09
C PRO A 181 10.94 21.88 -1.17
N ARG A 182 10.67 21.37 -2.34
CA ARG A 182 11.49 21.50 -3.54
C ARG A 182 10.81 22.46 -4.53
N ILE A 183 11.59 22.94 -5.50
CA ILE A 183 11.09 23.81 -6.55
C ILE A 183 10.49 23.03 -7.72
N GLU A 184 10.85 21.75 -7.83
CA GLU A 184 10.39 20.90 -8.93
C GLU A 184 8.89 20.60 -8.80
N LYS A 185 8.21 20.63 -9.93
CA LYS A 185 6.77 20.39 -10.09
C LYS A 185 6.53 19.24 -11.06
N VAL A 186 5.73 18.26 -10.65
CA VAL A 186 5.46 17.05 -11.45
C VAL A 186 3.97 16.88 -11.70
N ALA A 187 3.60 16.69 -12.96
CA ALA A 187 2.26 16.28 -13.35
C ALA A 187 2.16 14.74 -13.35
N VAL A 188 1.11 14.22 -12.76
CA VAL A 188 0.78 12.78 -12.76
C VAL A 188 -0.53 12.59 -13.52
N ILE A 189 -0.50 11.91 -14.65
CA ILE A 189 -1.68 11.59 -15.45
C ILE A 189 -2.23 10.22 -15.04
N GLY A 190 -3.39 10.23 -14.40
CA GLY A 190 -4.07 9.05 -13.88
C GLY A 190 -3.95 8.91 -12.36
N ALA A 191 -5.08 8.99 -11.66
CA ALA A 191 -5.20 8.81 -10.21
C ALA A 191 -5.45 7.35 -9.80
N GLY A 192 -5.03 6.38 -10.61
CA GLY A 192 -5.02 4.96 -10.26
C GLY A 192 -3.85 4.61 -9.32
N PRO A 193 -3.72 3.33 -8.89
CA PRO A 193 -2.67 2.90 -7.94
C PRO A 193 -1.25 3.33 -8.33
N ALA A 194 -0.94 3.32 -9.64
CA ALA A 194 0.38 3.71 -10.13
C ALA A 194 0.64 5.21 -9.94
N GLY A 195 -0.34 6.05 -10.30
CA GLY A 195 -0.24 7.50 -10.13
C GLY A 195 -0.25 7.90 -8.66
N LEU A 196 -1.13 7.32 -7.85
CA LEU A 196 -1.18 7.58 -6.41
C LEU A 196 0.13 7.20 -5.70
N GLY A 197 0.71 6.04 -6.06
CA GLY A 197 2.01 5.64 -5.52
C GLY A 197 3.15 6.57 -5.94
N CYS A 198 3.13 7.06 -7.19
CA CYS A 198 4.09 8.07 -7.67
C CYS A 198 3.93 9.38 -6.89
N ALA A 199 2.70 9.87 -6.79
CA ALA A 199 2.38 11.13 -6.10
C ALA A 199 2.80 11.11 -4.62
N ASP A 200 2.49 10.03 -3.89
CA ASP A 200 2.90 9.87 -2.49
C ASP A 200 4.43 9.95 -2.31
N ILE A 201 5.17 9.22 -3.15
CA ILE A 201 6.64 9.20 -3.05
C ILE A 201 7.24 10.58 -3.36
N LEU A 202 6.71 11.27 -4.35
CA LEU A 202 7.15 12.61 -4.73
C LEU A 202 6.82 13.64 -3.65
N ALA A 203 5.60 13.64 -3.12
CA ALA A 203 5.21 14.52 -2.02
C ALA A 203 6.09 14.32 -0.77
N ARG A 204 6.38 13.08 -0.41
CA ARG A 204 7.32 12.74 0.68
C ARG A 204 8.77 13.19 0.39
N ALA A 205 9.12 13.38 -0.88
CA ALA A 205 10.42 13.92 -1.28
C ALA A 205 10.43 15.45 -1.37
N GLY A 206 9.29 16.11 -1.10
CA GLY A 206 9.14 17.56 -1.11
C GLY A 206 8.81 18.15 -2.50
N VAL A 207 8.57 17.31 -3.50
CA VAL A 207 8.22 17.75 -4.85
C VAL A 207 6.74 18.15 -4.89
N GLN A 208 6.42 19.22 -5.59
CA GLN A 208 5.03 19.62 -5.85
C GLN A 208 4.38 18.66 -6.85
N VAL A 209 3.18 18.18 -6.56
CA VAL A 209 2.52 17.16 -7.37
C VAL A 209 1.09 17.53 -7.68
N ASP A 210 0.77 17.60 -8.96
CA ASP A 210 -0.58 17.71 -9.48
C ASP A 210 -0.98 16.40 -10.14
N VAL A 211 -2.12 15.84 -9.74
CA VAL A 211 -2.64 14.58 -10.27
C VAL A 211 -3.90 14.84 -11.09
N PHE A 212 -3.87 14.47 -12.36
CA PHE A 212 -4.97 14.65 -13.29
C PHE A 212 -5.66 13.32 -13.57
N ASP A 213 -6.98 13.29 -13.44
CA ASP A 213 -7.78 12.11 -13.83
C ASP A 213 -9.12 12.53 -14.45
N ARG A 214 -9.50 11.84 -15.52
CA ARG A 214 -10.78 12.07 -16.20
C ARG A 214 -12.01 11.64 -15.39
N HIS A 215 -11.81 10.83 -14.37
CA HIS A 215 -12.87 10.33 -13.49
C HIS A 215 -13.12 11.30 -12.32
N PRO A 216 -14.33 11.23 -11.70
CA PRO A 216 -14.69 12.12 -10.60
C PRO A 216 -14.05 11.74 -9.25
N GLU A 217 -13.35 10.61 -9.16
CA GLU A 217 -12.74 10.12 -7.92
C GLU A 217 -11.41 9.42 -8.21
N ILE A 218 -10.52 9.42 -7.21
CA ILE A 218 -9.23 8.72 -7.26
C ILE A 218 -9.41 7.20 -7.16
N GLY A 219 -8.34 6.46 -7.42
CA GLY A 219 -8.27 5.03 -7.21
C GLY A 219 -8.30 4.21 -8.49
N GLY A 220 -8.78 4.75 -9.61
CA GLY A 220 -8.87 4.01 -10.87
C GLY A 220 -9.62 2.67 -10.69
N MET A 221 -9.01 1.54 -11.01
CA MET A 221 -9.64 0.21 -10.84
C MET A 221 -9.96 -0.14 -9.38
N LEU A 222 -9.33 0.45 -8.40
CA LEU A 222 -9.72 0.28 -6.98
C LEU A 222 -11.11 0.83 -6.71
N THR A 223 -11.45 1.96 -7.34
CA THR A 223 -12.75 2.63 -7.19
C THR A 223 -13.78 2.08 -8.16
N PHE A 224 -13.43 1.98 -9.45
CA PHE A 224 -14.37 1.71 -10.53
C PHE A 224 -14.44 0.24 -10.96
N GLY A 225 -13.44 -0.59 -10.56
CA GLY A 225 -13.37 -2.00 -10.93
C GLY A 225 -13.63 -2.97 -9.78
N ILE A 226 -13.02 -2.75 -8.60
CA ILE A 226 -13.20 -3.64 -7.45
C ILE A 226 -14.56 -3.40 -6.80
N PRO A 227 -15.38 -4.46 -6.58
CA PRO A 227 -16.69 -4.29 -5.94
C PRO A 227 -16.59 -3.80 -4.49
N PRO A 228 -17.59 -3.01 -4.00
CA PRO A 228 -17.60 -2.50 -2.62
C PRO A 228 -17.53 -3.57 -1.55
N PHE A 229 -18.11 -4.75 -1.80
CA PHE A 229 -18.05 -5.86 -0.85
C PHE A 229 -16.64 -6.44 -0.64
N LYS A 230 -15.68 -6.06 -1.47
CA LYS A 230 -14.27 -6.44 -1.35
C LYS A 230 -13.37 -5.28 -0.91
N LEU A 231 -13.72 -4.05 -1.30
CA LEU A 231 -13.02 -2.81 -0.91
C LEU A 231 -14.05 -1.69 -0.79
N ASP A 232 -14.35 -1.30 0.43
CA ASP A 232 -15.26 -0.18 0.70
C ASP A 232 -14.69 1.12 0.13
N LYS A 233 -15.54 1.92 -0.53
CA LYS A 233 -15.09 3.14 -1.20
C LYS A 233 -14.76 4.27 -0.23
N THR A 234 -15.23 4.20 1.00
CA THR A 234 -14.82 5.12 2.06
C THR A 234 -13.32 5.06 2.35
N VAL A 235 -12.70 3.90 2.16
CA VAL A 235 -11.23 3.73 2.28
C VAL A 235 -10.50 4.62 1.26
N LEU A 236 -11.02 4.70 0.02
CA LEU A 236 -10.45 5.55 -1.04
C LEU A 236 -10.67 7.03 -0.74
N SER A 237 -11.87 7.41 -0.29
CA SER A 237 -12.17 8.79 0.09
C SER A 237 -11.27 9.27 1.23
N GLN A 238 -11.09 8.44 2.26
CA GLN A 238 -10.16 8.72 3.35
C GLN A 238 -8.71 8.86 2.86
N ARG A 239 -8.28 8.00 1.92
CA ARG A 239 -6.94 8.11 1.33
C ARG A 239 -6.77 9.40 0.52
N ARG A 240 -7.80 9.84 -0.21
CA ARG A 240 -7.79 11.14 -0.88
C ARG A 240 -7.58 12.30 0.09
N GLU A 241 -8.33 12.31 1.19
CA GLU A 241 -8.17 13.33 2.24
C GLU A 241 -6.74 13.37 2.78
N ILE A 242 -6.14 12.20 3.05
CA ILE A 242 -4.76 12.08 3.52
C ILE A 242 -3.78 12.66 2.50
N PHE A 243 -3.90 12.28 1.24
CA PHE A 243 -3.02 12.75 0.19
C PHE A 243 -3.15 14.25 -0.08
N THR A 244 -4.38 14.79 -0.05
CA THR A 244 -4.62 16.23 -0.13
C THR A 244 -3.97 16.96 1.05
N ALA A 245 -4.09 16.43 2.27
CA ALA A 245 -3.44 16.99 3.44
C ALA A 245 -1.89 16.91 3.39
N MET A 246 -1.34 16.00 2.59
CA MET A 246 0.10 15.91 2.31
C MET A 246 0.56 16.90 1.22
N GLY A 247 -0.34 17.70 0.63
CA GLY A 247 -0.04 18.69 -0.39
C GLY A 247 -0.08 18.14 -1.83
N ILE A 248 -0.80 17.04 -2.07
CA ILE A 248 -1.06 16.56 -3.43
C ILE A 248 -2.35 17.19 -3.94
N ASP A 249 -2.27 17.90 -5.08
CA ASP A 249 -3.40 18.52 -5.72
C ASP A 249 -4.06 17.59 -6.75
N PHE A 250 -5.38 17.39 -6.63
CA PHE A 250 -6.15 16.50 -7.50
C PHE A 250 -7.05 17.30 -8.45
N HIS A 251 -6.80 17.18 -9.75
CA HIS A 251 -7.60 17.72 -10.84
C HIS A 251 -8.45 16.60 -11.44
N LEU A 252 -9.59 16.32 -10.79
CA LEU A 252 -10.53 15.28 -11.22
C LEU A 252 -11.50 15.81 -12.28
N ASN A 253 -12.15 14.89 -13.03
CA ASN A 253 -12.94 15.23 -14.22
C ASN A 253 -12.14 16.02 -15.28
N CYS A 254 -10.83 15.83 -15.33
CA CYS A 254 -9.91 16.47 -16.26
C CYS A 254 -9.24 15.43 -17.17
N GLU A 255 -9.58 15.43 -18.44
CA GLU A 255 -9.05 14.48 -19.43
C GLU A 255 -7.92 15.13 -20.24
N ILE A 256 -6.71 14.58 -20.08
CA ILE A 256 -5.55 15.06 -20.86
C ILE A 256 -5.72 14.66 -22.32
N GLY A 257 -5.52 15.66 -23.19
CA GLY A 257 -5.79 15.57 -24.64
C GLY A 257 -7.13 16.15 -25.05
N ARG A 258 -8.04 16.41 -24.09
CA ARG A 258 -9.31 17.09 -24.33
C ARG A 258 -9.39 18.43 -23.57
N ASP A 259 -9.19 18.41 -22.26
CA ASP A 259 -9.36 19.59 -21.40
C ASP A 259 -8.03 20.35 -21.22
N ILE A 260 -6.93 19.63 -21.16
CA ILE A 260 -5.55 20.14 -21.12
C ILE A 260 -4.74 19.33 -22.13
N THR A 261 -3.88 19.97 -22.93
CA THR A 261 -3.03 19.25 -23.87
C THR A 261 -1.78 18.68 -23.17
N PHE A 262 -1.22 17.62 -23.73
CA PHE A 262 0.05 17.08 -23.24
C PHE A 262 1.20 18.11 -23.39
N GLY A 263 1.13 18.97 -24.43
CA GLY A 263 2.07 20.06 -24.65
C GLY A 263 2.06 21.08 -23.50
N ASP A 264 0.86 21.45 -23.00
CA ASP A 264 0.72 22.36 -21.86
C ASP A 264 1.40 21.76 -20.62
N LEU A 265 1.15 20.48 -20.32
CA LEU A 265 1.78 19.81 -19.19
C LEU A 265 3.31 19.78 -19.30
N THR A 266 3.85 19.49 -20.48
CA THR A 266 5.31 19.45 -20.68
C THR A 266 5.97 20.83 -20.66
N SER A 267 5.21 21.90 -20.83
CA SER A 267 5.70 23.27 -20.72
C SER A 267 5.61 23.83 -19.30
N GLU A 268 4.67 23.35 -18.49
CA GLU A 268 4.40 23.85 -17.14
C GLU A 268 5.08 23.05 -16.03
N TYR A 269 5.36 21.77 -16.27
CA TYR A 269 5.91 20.84 -15.28
C TYR A 269 7.32 20.38 -15.68
N ASP A 270 8.17 20.18 -14.67
CA ASP A 270 9.54 19.67 -14.87
C ASP A 270 9.55 18.20 -15.31
N ALA A 271 8.49 17.44 -14.98
CA ALA A 271 8.30 16.08 -15.45
C ALA A 271 6.82 15.69 -15.49
N VAL A 272 6.50 14.72 -16.34
CA VAL A 272 5.15 14.15 -16.46
C VAL A 272 5.23 12.64 -16.27
N PHE A 273 4.47 12.12 -15.29
CA PHE A 273 4.28 10.69 -15.10
C PHE A 273 2.97 10.22 -15.74
N ILE A 274 3.02 9.15 -16.52
CA ILE A 274 1.85 8.59 -17.20
C ILE A 274 1.45 7.27 -16.53
N GLY A 275 0.33 7.30 -15.79
CA GLY A 275 -0.23 6.17 -15.05
C GLY A 275 -1.68 5.86 -15.41
N VAL A 276 -2.03 5.97 -16.70
CA VAL A 276 -3.41 5.92 -17.21
C VAL A 276 -4.07 4.53 -17.19
N GLY A 277 -3.34 3.48 -16.82
CA GLY A 277 -3.85 2.10 -16.83
C GLY A 277 -3.99 1.51 -18.22
N THR A 278 -4.77 0.43 -18.33
CA THR A 278 -5.04 -0.26 -19.59
C THR A 278 -6.54 -0.33 -19.84
N TYR A 279 -7.00 0.24 -20.95
CA TYR A 279 -8.41 0.26 -21.34
C TYR A 279 -8.75 -0.70 -22.49
N GLY A 280 -7.76 -1.39 -23.05
CA GLY A 280 -7.99 -2.48 -23.98
C GLY A 280 -8.54 -3.68 -23.21
N MET A 281 -9.79 -4.05 -23.48
CA MET A 281 -10.39 -5.25 -22.88
C MET A 281 -9.69 -6.49 -23.38
N MET A 282 -9.23 -7.35 -22.46
CA MET A 282 -8.94 -8.75 -22.79
C MET A 282 -10.25 -9.53 -22.74
N ARG A 283 -10.55 -10.23 -23.83
CA ARG A 283 -11.71 -11.10 -23.87
C ARG A 283 -11.43 -12.35 -23.03
N ALA A 284 -12.43 -12.81 -22.30
CA ALA A 284 -12.36 -14.05 -21.54
C ALA A 284 -12.79 -15.25 -22.38
N ASP A 285 -13.25 -15.00 -23.61
CA ASP A 285 -13.81 -15.99 -24.56
C ASP A 285 -14.95 -16.83 -23.94
N LEU A 286 -15.76 -16.16 -23.11
CA LEU A 286 -16.92 -16.78 -22.47
C LEU A 286 -18.16 -16.70 -23.39
N PRO A 287 -19.07 -17.70 -23.34
CA PRO A 287 -20.34 -17.61 -24.02
C PRO A 287 -21.10 -16.35 -23.60
N HIS A 288 -21.63 -15.61 -24.59
CA HIS A 288 -22.38 -14.37 -24.39
C HIS A 288 -21.58 -13.16 -23.87
N GLU A 289 -20.26 -13.15 -24.00
CA GLU A 289 -19.43 -12.01 -23.60
C GLU A 289 -19.75 -10.72 -24.40
N ASP A 290 -20.33 -10.86 -25.59
CA ASP A 290 -20.73 -9.75 -26.48
C ASP A 290 -22.22 -9.36 -26.35
N ALA A 291 -22.96 -9.91 -25.39
CA ALA A 291 -24.41 -9.73 -25.27
C ALA A 291 -24.80 -8.48 -24.45
#